data_23b983918302d352864cb20dd9713503
#
_entry.id   23b983918302d352864cb20dd9713503
#
_cell.length_a   1.000
_cell.length_b   1.000
_cell.length_c   1.000
_cell.angle_alpha   90.00
_cell.angle_beta   90.00
_cell.angle_gamma   90.00
#
_symmetry.space_group_name_H-M   'P 1'
#
loop_
_entity.id
_entity.type
_entity.pdbx_description
1 polymer ?
#
loop_
_entity_poly.entity_id
_entity_poly.type
_entity_poly.pdbx_seq_one_letter_code
_entity_poly.pdbx_strand_id
1 'polypeptide(L)'
;MSDEISPAILATLERLAELHFELVPMPELTTHYVIARGAFVSMVDRREDGSFGSSGNPGKIGERGLALFVRRGERAVFASKGHEEEASQEEAEAARVFAAELKQALSG
;
A
#
# COMPACT_ATOMS: atom_id res chain seq x y z
N MET A 1 -13.29 19.65 20.47
CA MET A 1 -12.54 19.23 19.30
C MET A 1 -13.34 18.21 18.51
N SER A 2 -13.39 18.41 17.24
CA SER A 2 -14.16 17.55 16.36
C SER A 2 -13.30 16.40 15.88
N ASP A 3 -13.85 15.17 15.94
CA ASP A 3 -13.22 14.00 15.37
C ASP A 3 -13.75 13.73 13.96
N GLU A 4 -14.33 14.75 13.34
CA GLU A 4 -14.92 14.60 12.03
C GLU A 4 -13.86 14.31 10.96
N ILE A 5 -14.13 13.28 10.18
CA ILE A 5 -13.33 12.96 9.01
C ILE A 5 -13.78 13.94 7.90
N SER A 6 -12.83 14.57 7.23
CA SER A 6 -13.16 15.48 6.14
C SER A 6 -13.88 14.72 5.02
N PRO A 7 -14.76 15.39 4.25
CA PRO A 7 -15.42 14.72 3.12
C PRO A 7 -14.44 14.13 2.11
N ALA A 8 -13.29 14.78 1.90
CA ALA A 8 -12.28 14.27 0.99
C ALA A 8 -11.68 12.95 1.48
N ILE A 9 -11.39 12.86 2.78
CA ILE A 9 -10.86 11.63 3.36
C ILE A 9 -11.92 10.51 3.30
N LEU A 10 -13.17 10.85 3.62
CA LEU A 10 -14.25 9.88 3.58
C LEU A 10 -14.45 9.33 2.15
N ALA A 11 -14.41 10.21 1.15
CA ALA A 11 -14.55 9.80 -0.25
C ALA A 11 -13.41 8.82 -0.64
N THR A 12 -12.18 9.10 -0.21
CA THR A 12 -11.06 8.21 -0.47
C THR A 12 -11.26 6.85 0.20
N LEU A 13 -11.71 6.84 1.45
CA LEU A 13 -12.01 5.61 2.15
C LEU A 13 -13.08 4.78 1.44
N GLU A 14 -14.10 5.43 0.91
CA GLU A 14 -15.14 4.76 0.14
C GLU A 14 -14.59 4.13 -1.13
N ARG A 15 -13.72 4.83 -1.85
CA ARG A 15 -13.09 4.29 -3.06
C ARG A 15 -12.20 3.10 -2.73
N LEU A 16 -11.45 3.17 -1.64
CA LEU A 16 -10.63 2.05 -1.20
C LEU A 16 -11.50 0.83 -0.89
N ALA A 17 -12.60 1.04 -0.19
CA ALA A 17 -13.52 -0.05 0.14
C ALA A 17 -14.15 -0.67 -1.11
N GLU A 18 -14.51 0.15 -2.09
CA GLU A 18 -15.08 -0.35 -3.35
C GLU A 18 -14.11 -1.25 -4.11
N LEU A 19 -12.83 -0.98 -4.00
CA LEU A 19 -11.79 -1.78 -4.65
C LEU A 19 -11.26 -2.88 -3.73
N HIS A 20 -11.93 -3.12 -2.60
CA HIS A 20 -11.60 -4.18 -1.64
C HIS A 20 -10.27 -3.98 -0.92
N PHE A 21 -9.80 -2.75 -0.82
CA PHE A 21 -8.64 -2.45 0.01
C PHE A 21 -9.05 -2.33 1.47
N GLU A 22 -8.15 -2.68 2.36
CA GLU A 22 -8.35 -2.58 3.79
C GLU A 22 -7.27 -1.71 4.41
N LEU A 23 -7.66 -0.89 5.38
CA LEU A 23 -6.72 -0.17 6.23
C LEU A 23 -6.31 -1.08 7.38
N VAL A 24 -5.01 -1.35 7.46
CA VAL A 24 -4.48 -2.17 8.54
C VAL A 24 -4.17 -1.27 9.72
N PRO A 25 -4.79 -1.49 10.89
CA PRO A 25 -4.53 -0.63 12.05
C PRO A 25 -3.10 -0.78 12.53
N MET A 26 -2.37 0.34 12.55
CA MET A 26 -1.00 0.41 13.04
C MET A 26 -0.88 1.63 13.95
N PRO A 27 -1.36 1.54 15.19
CA PRO A 27 -1.43 2.72 16.08
C PRO A 27 -0.09 3.38 16.35
N GLU A 28 1.01 2.62 16.27
CA GLU A 28 2.34 3.16 16.49
C GLU A 28 2.88 3.92 15.30
N LEU A 29 2.28 3.74 14.12
CA LEU A 29 2.75 4.36 12.90
C LEU A 29 1.90 5.58 12.60
N THR A 30 2.44 6.76 12.93
CA THR A 30 1.68 8.01 12.80
C THR A 30 1.95 8.77 11.51
N THR A 31 2.96 8.34 10.74
CA THR A 31 3.38 9.03 9.51
C THR A 31 2.84 8.40 8.24
N HIS A 32 2.29 7.21 8.35
CA HIS A 32 1.80 6.46 7.20
C HIS A 32 0.55 5.68 7.54
N TYR A 33 -0.23 5.40 6.51
CA TYR A 33 -1.27 4.37 6.58
C TYR A 33 -0.74 3.11 5.94
N VAL A 34 -1.18 1.96 6.43
CA VAL A 34 -0.88 0.67 5.80
C VAL A 34 -2.15 0.16 5.14
N ILE A 35 -2.10 -0.04 3.84
CA ILE A 35 -3.26 -0.45 3.06
C ILE A 35 -2.96 -1.81 2.42
N ALA A 36 -3.87 -2.75 2.58
CA ALA A 36 -3.67 -4.12 2.16
C ALA A 36 -4.82 -4.62 1.28
N ARG A 37 -4.49 -5.52 0.39
CA ARG A 37 -5.49 -6.29 -0.36
C ARG A 37 -4.86 -7.61 -0.79
N GLY A 38 -5.46 -8.73 -0.37
CA GLY A 38 -4.91 -10.04 -0.67
C GLY A 38 -3.54 -10.21 -0.04
N ALA A 39 -2.57 -10.60 -0.85
CA ALA A 39 -1.21 -10.86 -0.38
C ALA A 39 -0.34 -9.60 -0.33
N PHE A 40 -0.84 -8.47 -0.80
CA PHE A 40 -0.02 -7.26 -0.94
C PHE A 40 -0.42 -6.18 0.03
N VAL A 41 0.57 -5.37 0.40
CA VAL A 41 0.39 -4.18 1.24
C VAL A 41 1.16 -3.03 0.64
N SER A 42 0.77 -1.81 0.98
CA SER A 42 1.51 -0.61 0.63
C SER A 42 1.42 0.38 1.78
N MET A 43 2.50 1.13 1.97
CA MET A 43 2.50 2.23 2.91
C MET A 43 2.18 3.51 2.15
N VAL A 44 1.23 4.26 2.68
CA VAL A 44 0.76 5.51 2.07
C VAL A 44 1.04 6.64 3.04
N ASP A 45 1.67 7.70 2.55
CA ASP A 45 1.97 8.86 3.39
C ASP A 45 0.70 9.41 4.03
N ARG A 46 0.80 9.75 5.30
CA ARG A 46 -0.26 10.41 6.03
C ARG A 46 0.10 11.88 6.18
N ARG A 47 -0.68 12.75 5.59
CA ARG A 47 -0.46 14.19 5.71
C ARG A 47 -0.88 14.70 7.08
N GLU A 48 -0.45 15.88 7.44
CA GLU A 48 -0.77 16.48 8.73
C GLU A 48 -2.27 16.57 9.01
N ASP A 49 -3.06 16.80 7.97
CA ASP A 49 -4.52 16.87 8.10
C ASP A 49 -5.19 15.51 8.12
N GLY A 50 -4.41 14.42 8.08
CA GLY A 50 -4.94 13.07 8.05
C GLY A 50 -5.27 12.55 6.65
N SER A 51 -5.11 13.37 5.62
CA SER A 51 -5.39 12.91 4.25
C SER A 51 -4.29 12.01 3.73
N PHE A 52 -4.60 11.29 2.65
CA PHE A 52 -3.70 10.33 2.05
C PHE A 52 -2.73 11.02 1.09
N GLY A 53 -1.45 10.73 1.23
CA GLY A 53 -0.43 11.22 0.33
C GLY A 53 -0.04 10.17 -0.72
N SER A 54 1.25 10.10 -1.03
CA SER A 54 1.77 9.18 -2.03
C SER A 54 1.83 7.75 -1.51
N SER A 55 1.56 6.79 -2.39
CA SER A 55 1.75 5.38 -2.06
C SER A 55 3.17 4.96 -2.38
N GLY A 56 3.73 4.10 -1.54
CA GLY A 56 5.02 3.48 -1.79
C GLY A 56 4.91 2.27 -2.70
N ASN A 57 6.01 1.58 -2.89
CA ASN A 57 6.01 0.34 -3.66
C ASN A 57 5.15 -0.69 -2.95
N PRO A 58 4.41 -1.52 -3.71
CA PRO A 58 3.70 -2.64 -3.10
C PRO A 58 4.68 -3.64 -2.52
N GLY A 59 4.26 -4.37 -1.51
CA GLY A 59 5.06 -5.39 -0.91
C GLY A 59 4.19 -6.50 -0.36
N LYS A 60 4.81 -7.48 0.25
CA LYS A 60 4.07 -8.53 0.94
C LYS A 60 4.70 -8.78 2.30
N ILE A 61 3.89 -9.19 3.25
CA ILE A 61 4.36 -9.51 4.59
C ILE A 61 4.57 -11.02 4.66
N GLY A 62 5.80 -11.42 4.96
CA GLY A 62 6.15 -12.82 5.13
C GLY A 62 6.76 -13.05 6.49
N GLU A 63 7.36 -14.21 6.66
CA GLU A 63 8.00 -14.61 7.92
C GLU A 63 9.11 -13.65 8.34
N ARG A 64 9.76 -13.00 7.38
CA ARG A 64 10.85 -12.06 7.62
C ARG A 64 10.40 -10.61 7.67
N GLY A 65 9.10 -10.37 7.74
CA GLY A 65 8.53 -9.03 7.75
C GLY A 65 8.15 -8.56 6.35
N LEU A 66 8.23 -7.26 6.14
CA LEU A 66 7.81 -6.65 4.88
C LEU A 66 8.88 -6.79 3.81
N ALA A 67 8.50 -7.35 2.66
CA ALA A 67 9.36 -7.42 1.48
C ALA A 67 8.76 -6.52 0.40
N LEU A 68 9.53 -5.54 -0.07
CA LEU A 68 9.06 -4.58 -1.07
C LEU A 68 9.32 -5.09 -2.48
N PHE A 69 8.35 -4.86 -3.35
CA PHE A 69 8.46 -5.19 -4.77
C PHE A 69 9.32 -4.13 -5.46
N VAL A 70 10.47 -4.55 -6.00
CA VAL A 70 11.38 -3.65 -6.69
C VAL A 70 11.86 -4.28 -8.00
N ARG A 71 12.26 -3.43 -8.93
CA ARG A 71 12.84 -3.90 -10.19
C ARG A 71 14.37 -3.88 -10.10
N ARG A 72 14.96 -4.98 -10.58
CA ARG A 72 16.42 -5.13 -10.70
C ARG A 72 16.72 -5.40 -12.17
N GLY A 73 16.84 -4.33 -12.98
CA GLY A 73 16.97 -4.48 -14.42
C GLY A 73 15.69 -5.04 -15.02
N GLU A 74 15.79 -6.19 -15.69
CA GLU A 74 14.63 -6.86 -16.29
C GLU A 74 13.89 -7.76 -15.31
N ARG A 75 14.46 -7.98 -14.13
CA ARG A 75 13.85 -8.84 -13.12
C ARG A 75 13.07 -8.03 -12.12
N ALA A 76 12.07 -8.65 -11.54
CA ALA A 76 11.32 -8.10 -10.42
C ALA A 76 11.55 -9.01 -9.20
N VAL A 77 11.80 -8.41 -8.07
CA VAL A 77 12.08 -9.16 -6.83
C VAL A 77 11.31 -8.55 -5.67
N PHE A 78 11.08 -9.38 -4.65
CA PHE A 78 10.64 -8.90 -3.35
C PHE A 78 11.86 -8.80 -2.45
N ALA A 79 12.21 -7.59 -2.05
CA ALA A 79 13.41 -7.33 -1.28
C ALA A 79 13.06 -7.02 0.17
N SER A 80 13.68 -7.75 1.08
CA SER A 80 13.61 -7.46 2.49
C SER A 80 15.05 -7.37 3.02
N LYS A 81 15.19 -7.02 4.29
CA LYS A 81 16.48 -6.78 4.88
C LYS A 81 17.43 -7.96 4.68
N GLY A 82 18.42 -7.78 3.84
CA GLY A 82 19.44 -8.79 3.56
C GLY A 82 18.99 -9.97 2.71
N HIS A 83 17.81 -9.88 2.09
CA HIS A 83 17.27 -10.99 1.33
C HIS A 83 16.45 -10.50 0.13
N GLU A 84 16.63 -11.17 -1.01
CA GLU A 84 15.80 -10.90 -2.19
C GLU A 84 15.26 -12.21 -2.72
N GLU A 85 13.99 -12.18 -3.10
CA GLU A 85 13.32 -13.34 -3.67
C GLU A 85 12.72 -12.91 -5.01
N GLU A 86 13.03 -13.67 -6.05
CA GLU A 86 12.52 -13.37 -7.38
C GLU A 86 11.00 -13.50 -7.41
N ALA A 87 10.34 -12.48 -7.95
CA ALA A 87 8.90 -12.51 -8.11
C ALA A 87 8.55 -13.31 -9.35
N SER A 88 7.53 -14.15 -9.26
CA SER A 88 6.99 -14.82 -10.44
C SER A 88 6.31 -13.80 -11.34
N GLN A 89 6.07 -14.17 -12.59
CA GLN A 89 5.37 -13.30 -13.53
C GLN A 89 3.98 -12.96 -13.01
N GLU A 90 3.28 -13.92 -12.43
CA GLU A 90 1.97 -13.69 -11.84
C GLU A 90 2.03 -12.72 -10.67
N GLU A 91 3.02 -12.87 -9.80
CA GLU A 91 3.21 -11.96 -8.67
C GLU A 91 3.53 -10.55 -9.14
N ALA A 92 4.41 -10.42 -10.14
CA ALA A 92 4.76 -9.12 -10.68
C ALA A 92 3.55 -8.41 -11.28
N GLU A 93 2.72 -9.14 -12.01
CA GLU A 93 1.49 -8.59 -12.59
C GLU A 93 0.50 -8.19 -11.51
N ALA A 94 0.30 -9.05 -10.52
CA ALA A 94 -0.60 -8.75 -9.40
C ALA A 94 -0.14 -7.53 -8.61
N ALA A 95 1.16 -7.39 -8.41
CA ALA A 95 1.72 -6.22 -7.72
C ALA A 95 1.48 -4.94 -8.52
N ARG A 96 1.63 -4.99 -9.85
CA ARG A 96 1.37 -3.83 -10.70
C ARG A 96 -0.11 -3.42 -10.67
N VAL A 97 -1.01 -4.41 -10.72
CA VAL A 97 -2.44 -4.15 -10.64
C VAL A 97 -2.80 -3.53 -9.28
N PHE A 98 -2.26 -4.10 -8.21
CA PHE A 98 -2.45 -3.57 -6.87
C PHE A 98 -2.02 -2.10 -6.80
N ALA A 99 -0.82 -1.79 -7.27
CA ALA A 99 -0.28 -0.43 -7.22
C ALA A 99 -1.09 0.55 -8.06
N ALA A 100 -1.50 0.13 -9.26
CA ALA A 100 -2.26 0.99 -10.15
C ALA A 100 -3.64 1.31 -9.58
N GLU A 101 -4.33 0.30 -9.06
CA GLU A 101 -5.66 0.50 -8.48
C GLU A 101 -5.60 1.30 -7.19
N LEU A 102 -4.57 1.10 -6.38
CA LEU A 102 -4.37 1.90 -5.18
C LEU A 102 -4.17 3.37 -5.53
N LYS A 103 -3.31 3.65 -6.49
CA LYS A 103 -3.09 5.02 -6.97
C LYS A 103 -4.39 5.66 -7.46
N GLN A 104 -5.18 4.90 -8.20
CA GLN A 104 -6.46 5.39 -8.70
C GLN A 104 -7.40 5.74 -7.56
N ALA A 105 -7.48 4.90 -6.54
CA ALA A 105 -8.33 5.16 -5.39
C ALA A 105 -7.88 6.41 -4.61
N LEU A 106 -6.57 6.61 -4.50
CA LEU A 106 -6.02 7.73 -3.75
C LEU A 106 -6.13 9.06 -4.48
N SER A 107 -6.09 9.04 -5.80
CA SER A 107 -6.11 10.27 -6.60
C SER A 107 -7.49 10.65 -7.11
N GLY A 108 -8.42 9.72 -7.03
CA GLY A 108 -9.79 9.90 -7.51
C GLY A 108 -10.46 11.13 -7.10
#